data_6a15409c12b351682611a9eb51f46afc
#
_entry.id   6a15409c12b351682611a9eb51f46afc
#
_cell.length_a   1.000
_cell.length_b   1.000
_cell.length_c   1.000
_cell.angle_alpha   90.00
_cell.angle_beta   90.00
_cell.angle_gamma   90.00
#
_symmetry.space_group_name_H-M   'P 1'
#
loop_
_entity.id
_entity.type
_entity.pdbx_description
1 polymer ?
#
loop_
_entity_poly.entity_id
_entity_poly.type
_entity_poly.pdbx_seq_one_letter_code
_entity_poly.pdbx_strand_id
1 'polypeptide(L)'
;MNSLNIRNPSCPQIKKAEIKTDKINVIEINHKIDIRKGKSLMNIVLIDDDQLVCMSLKMILEASGDIHVSAIGHDGSDALPLYQQYRPDILLMDIRMQHRNGTDALSDVLEQFPDARVLFLTTFVDDEYITKALQLGAKGYIIKQDYETIIPALNAVYSGQNVYGSEIMEKLPGLMQQEASFNCSAHDISQKEYEIITLVAQGLSNKEIAAQLFLSEGTIRNYLSGILEKLQLRDRTQLAVFFYQHS
;
A
#
# COMPACT_ATOMS: atom_id res chain seq x y z
N MET A 1 50.97 40.94 58.50
CA MET A 1 51.73 39.71 58.33
C MET A 1 50.92 38.78 57.39
N ASN A 2 51.50 38.48 56.24
CA ASN A 2 51.21 37.44 55.27
C ASN A 2 49.81 37.24 54.70
N SER A 3 49.66 37.93 53.61
CA SER A 3 48.74 37.62 52.49
C SER A 3 49.16 36.37 51.79
N LEU A 4 48.33 35.37 51.62
CA LEU A 4 48.53 34.26 50.69
C LEU A 4 47.55 34.38 49.51
N ASN A 5 48.17 34.69 48.40
CA ASN A 5 47.59 34.85 47.06
C ASN A 5 47.44 33.44 46.47
N ILE A 6 46.26 32.92 46.31
CA ILE A 6 46.02 31.68 45.55
C ILE A 6 45.39 32.08 44.23
N ARG A 7 46.20 32.05 43.17
CA ARG A 7 45.76 32.09 41.77
C ARG A 7 45.11 30.76 41.43
N ASN A 8 43.88 30.82 41.00
CA ASN A 8 43.16 29.67 40.46
C ASN A 8 43.32 29.69 38.93
N PRO A 9 43.77 28.59 38.29
CA PRO A 9 44.01 28.57 36.86
C PRO A 9 42.75 28.19 36.06
N SER A 10 42.54 28.95 35.01
CA SER A 10 41.96 28.58 33.70
C SER A 10 40.72 27.70 33.65
N CYS A 11 39.58 28.35 33.57
CA CYS A 11 38.37 27.82 32.98
C CYS A 11 38.48 27.90 31.44
N PRO A 12 38.34 26.80 30.67
CA PRO A 12 38.35 26.89 29.21
C PRO A 12 37.07 27.57 28.74
N GLN A 13 37.23 28.58 27.92
CA GLN A 13 36.15 29.28 27.22
C GLN A 13 35.41 28.30 26.32
N ILE A 14 34.17 27.95 26.67
CA ILE A 14 33.25 27.28 25.80
C ILE A 14 32.86 28.26 24.70
N LYS A 15 33.40 28.04 23.50
CA LYS A 15 32.95 28.71 22.26
C LYS A 15 31.44 28.49 22.14
N LYS A 16 30.65 29.53 22.15
CA LYS A 16 29.25 29.51 21.74
C LYS A 16 29.21 29.02 20.30
N ALA A 17 28.86 27.72 20.13
CA ALA A 17 28.41 27.23 18.84
C ALA A 17 27.12 27.97 18.52
N GLU A 18 27.11 28.73 17.45
CA GLU A 18 25.88 29.25 16.84
C GLU A 18 25.06 28.07 16.40
N ILE A 19 24.05 27.72 17.19
CA ILE A 19 22.96 26.86 16.76
C ILE A 19 22.19 27.67 15.72
N LYS A 20 22.44 27.39 14.43
CA LYS A 20 21.51 27.79 13.38
C LYS A 20 20.18 27.13 13.74
N THR A 21 19.29 27.88 14.32
CA THR A 21 17.88 27.56 14.41
C THR A 21 17.33 27.59 12.99
N ASP A 22 17.43 26.44 12.29
CA ASP A 22 16.54 26.18 11.19
C ASP A 22 15.14 26.36 11.78
N LYS A 23 14.37 27.22 11.15
CA LYS A 23 12.98 27.49 11.49
C LYS A 23 12.17 26.20 11.30
N ILE A 24 12.25 25.28 12.25
CA ILE A 24 11.27 24.22 12.40
C ILE A 24 9.97 24.95 12.69
N ASN A 25 9.05 24.84 11.78
CA ASN A 25 7.78 25.54 11.81
C ASN A 25 7.08 25.17 13.12
N VAL A 26 7.03 26.07 14.08
CA VAL A 26 6.40 25.88 15.40
C VAL A 26 4.92 25.46 15.26
N ILE A 27 4.32 25.71 14.09
CA ILE A 27 2.97 25.30 13.73
C ILE A 27 2.87 23.77 13.56
N GLU A 28 3.90 23.09 13.02
CA GLU A 28 3.89 21.63 12.83
C GLU A 28 3.99 20.86 14.16
N ILE A 29 4.68 21.40 15.14
CA ILE A 29 4.84 20.75 16.46
C ILE A 29 3.56 20.84 17.27
N ASN A 30 2.81 21.95 17.17
CA ASN A 30 1.59 22.16 17.94
C ASN A 30 0.41 21.28 17.50
N HIS A 31 0.42 20.70 16.27
CA HIS A 31 -0.64 19.81 15.81
C HIS A 31 -0.42 18.34 16.23
N LYS A 32 0.80 17.97 16.60
CA LYS A 32 1.13 16.60 17.02
C LYS A 32 0.99 16.31 18.50
N ILE A 33 0.81 17.33 19.33
CA ILE A 33 0.77 17.20 20.79
C ILE A 33 -0.47 17.91 21.32
N ASP A 34 -1.39 17.16 21.93
CA ASP A 34 -2.40 17.77 22.79
C ASP A 34 -1.70 18.30 24.03
N ILE A 35 -1.42 19.59 24.03
CA ILE A 35 -0.69 20.30 25.09
C ILE A 35 -1.40 20.14 26.46
N ARG A 36 -2.71 19.82 26.47
CA ARG A 36 -3.49 19.62 27.70
C ARG A 36 -3.27 18.23 28.32
N LYS A 37 -2.88 17.23 27.49
CA LYS A 37 -2.72 15.83 27.93
C LYS A 37 -1.30 15.29 27.82
N GLY A 38 -0.37 16.04 27.20
CA GLY A 38 1.02 15.59 26.95
C GLY A 38 1.11 14.34 26.05
N LYS A 39 0.02 13.99 25.31
CA LYS A 39 -0.07 12.80 24.47
C LYS A 39 0.06 13.21 23.00
N SER A 40 0.91 12.48 22.27
CA SER A 40 0.99 12.62 20.83
C SER A 40 -0.29 12.08 20.19
N LEU A 41 -0.94 12.90 19.35
CA LEU A 41 -2.10 12.47 18.57
C LEU A 41 -1.63 11.73 17.32
N MET A 42 -2.38 10.70 16.91
CA MET A 42 -2.20 10.06 15.62
C MET A 42 -2.75 10.99 14.53
N ASN A 43 -1.89 11.39 13.59
CA ASN A 43 -2.30 12.25 12.48
C ASN A 43 -2.72 11.41 11.28
N ILE A 44 -3.89 11.71 10.74
CA ILE A 44 -4.47 11.03 9.60
C ILE A 44 -4.75 12.03 8.48
N VAL A 45 -4.45 11.63 7.25
CA VAL A 45 -5.03 12.22 6.06
C VAL A 45 -6.12 11.26 5.57
N LEU A 46 -7.30 11.79 5.32
CA LEU A 46 -8.47 11.06 4.84
C LEU A 46 -8.74 11.40 3.38
N ILE A 47 -8.93 10.39 2.52
CA ILE A 47 -9.27 10.60 1.11
C ILE A 47 -10.47 9.76 0.72
N ASP A 48 -11.53 10.42 0.26
CA ASP A 48 -12.78 9.80 -0.13
C ASP A 48 -13.58 10.79 -0.99
N ASP A 49 -14.11 10.38 -2.13
CA ASP A 49 -14.86 11.27 -3.02
C ASP A 49 -16.26 11.64 -2.49
N ASP A 50 -16.75 10.93 -1.49
CA ASP A 50 -17.98 11.28 -0.77
C ASP A 50 -17.69 12.21 0.40
N GLN A 51 -18.05 13.50 0.24
CA GLN A 51 -17.88 14.52 1.28
C GLN A 51 -18.61 14.21 2.58
N LEU A 52 -19.78 13.57 2.51
CA LEU A 52 -20.57 13.23 3.71
C LEU A 52 -19.87 12.13 4.50
N VAL A 53 -19.31 11.14 3.81
CA VAL A 53 -18.48 10.09 4.41
C VAL A 53 -17.25 10.71 5.07
N CYS A 54 -16.54 11.60 4.39
CA CYS A 54 -15.39 12.32 4.94
C CYS A 54 -15.73 13.07 6.24
N MET A 55 -16.84 13.83 6.25
CA MET A 55 -17.25 14.58 7.43
C MET A 55 -17.62 13.66 8.58
N SER A 56 -18.36 12.59 8.32
CA SER A 56 -18.79 11.61 9.31
C SER A 56 -17.59 10.89 9.93
N LEU A 57 -16.66 10.40 9.09
CA LEU A 57 -15.44 9.74 9.54
C LEU A 57 -14.56 10.68 10.37
N LYS A 58 -14.38 11.92 9.93
CA LYS A 58 -13.63 12.91 10.71
C LYS A 58 -14.21 13.08 12.11
N MET A 59 -15.52 13.25 12.22
CA MET A 59 -16.20 13.39 13.53
C MET A 59 -16.01 12.15 14.40
N ILE A 60 -16.15 10.95 13.85
CA ILE A 60 -15.99 9.69 14.58
C ILE A 60 -14.55 9.53 15.06
N LEU A 61 -13.59 9.76 14.20
CA LEU A 61 -12.16 9.59 14.49
C LEU A 61 -11.68 10.58 15.56
N GLU A 62 -12.01 11.86 15.41
CA GLU A 62 -11.61 12.90 16.35
C GLU A 62 -12.34 12.82 17.71
N ALA A 63 -13.55 12.23 17.74
CA ALA A 63 -14.28 11.99 18.98
C ALA A 63 -13.55 11.02 19.95
N SER A 64 -12.65 10.17 19.44
CA SER A 64 -11.80 9.31 20.26
C SER A 64 -10.82 10.10 21.16
N GLY A 65 -10.48 11.33 20.76
CA GLY A 65 -9.53 12.20 21.45
C GLY A 65 -8.06 11.84 21.28
N ASP A 66 -7.74 10.79 20.53
CA ASP A 66 -6.38 10.30 20.28
C ASP A 66 -5.99 10.42 18.79
N ILE A 67 -6.93 10.78 17.93
CA ILE A 67 -6.76 10.90 16.48
C ILE A 67 -7.06 12.33 16.05
N HIS A 68 -6.26 12.83 15.10
CA HIS A 68 -6.46 14.12 14.45
C HIS A 68 -6.45 13.96 12.94
N VAL A 69 -7.49 14.45 12.26
CA VAL A 69 -7.58 14.45 10.79
C VAL A 69 -7.01 15.75 10.27
N SER A 70 -5.74 15.68 9.84
CA SER A 70 -4.95 16.85 9.42
C SER A 70 -5.40 17.44 8.09
N ALA A 71 -5.91 16.60 7.18
CA ALA A 71 -6.44 17.03 5.90
C ALA A 71 -7.45 16.01 5.35
N ILE A 72 -8.28 16.48 4.44
CA ILE A 72 -9.23 15.69 3.67
C ILE A 72 -8.98 15.95 2.18
N GLY A 73 -8.87 14.90 1.38
CA GLY A 73 -8.88 14.92 -0.07
C GLY A 73 -10.13 14.25 -0.61
N HIS A 74 -10.46 14.53 -1.87
CA HIS A 74 -11.68 14.02 -2.50
C HIS A 74 -11.43 13.22 -3.77
N ASP A 75 -10.16 12.96 -4.07
CA ASP A 75 -9.74 12.15 -5.22
C ASP A 75 -8.37 11.52 -4.97
N GLY A 76 -8.07 10.41 -5.65
CA GLY A 76 -6.75 9.77 -5.52
C GLY A 76 -5.59 10.67 -5.91
N SER A 77 -5.80 11.67 -6.76
CA SER A 77 -4.79 12.67 -7.11
C SER A 77 -4.39 13.57 -5.94
N ASP A 78 -5.22 13.67 -4.89
CA ASP A 78 -4.92 14.44 -3.68
C ASP A 78 -3.97 13.69 -2.74
N ALA A 79 -3.85 12.36 -2.88
CA ALA A 79 -3.12 11.51 -1.94
C ALA A 79 -1.66 11.93 -1.78
N LEU A 80 -0.92 11.97 -2.88
CA LEU A 80 0.50 12.31 -2.85
C LEU A 80 0.77 13.75 -2.39
N PRO A 81 0.10 14.80 -2.90
CA PRO A 81 0.28 16.17 -2.41
C PRO A 81 -0.01 16.34 -0.93
N LEU A 82 -1.12 15.76 -0.45
CA LEU A 82 -1.49 15.84 0.95
C LEU A 82 -0.54 15.03 1.84
N TYR A 83 -0.09 13.85 1.38
CA TYR A 83 0.93 13.09 2.11
C TYR A 83 2.25 13.85 2.21
N GLN A 84 2.70 14.50 1.15
CA GLN A 84 3.90 15.34 1.13
C GLN A 84 3.81 16.50 2.11
N GLN A 85 2.67 17.16 2.15
CA GLN A 85 2.44 18.36 2.97
C GLN A 85 2.29 18.02 4.46
N TYR A 86 1.47 17.01 4.78
CA TYR A 86 1.07 16.74 6.16
C TYR A 86 1.85 15.62 6.83
N ARG A 87 2.53 14.75 6.06
CA ARG A 87 3.29 13.60 6.60
C ARG A 87 2.51 12.84 7.66
N PRO A 88 1.32 12.33 7.32
CA PRO A 88 0.47 11.65 8.28
C PRO A 88 1.10 10.37 8.82
N ASP A 89 0.68 9.96 10.00
CA ASP A 89 1.03 8.66 10.55
C ASP A 89 0.34 7.52 9.75
N ILE A 90 -0.89 7.80 9.27
CA ILE A 90 -1.65 6.89 8.40
C ILE A 90 -2.40 7.70 7.34
N LEU A 91 -2.36 7.24 6.10
CA LEU A 91 -3.23 7.66 5.02
C LEU A 91 -4.42 6.71 4.97
N LEU A 92 -5.60 7.21 5.34
CA LEU A 92 -6.86 6.48 5.26
C LEU A 92 -7.55 6.85 3.96
N MET A 93 -7.76 5.89 3.05
CA MET A 93 -8.15 6.19 1.67
C MET A 93 -9.20 5.22 1.15
N ASP A 94 -10.21 5.75 0.44
CA ASP A 94 -11.09 4.90 -0.35
C ASP A 94 -10.37 4.35 -1.58
N ILE A 95 -10.83 3.21 -2.06
CA ILE A 95 -10.29 2.58 -3.28
C ILE A 95 -10.96 3.13 -4.52
N ARG A 96 -12.30 3.22 -4.50
CA ARG A 96 -13.09 3.61 -5.66
C ARG A 96 -13.44 5.08 -5.62
N MET A 97 -12.71 5.88 -6.40
CA MET A 97 -12.96 7.30 -6.60
C MET A 97 -13.10 7.61 -8.08
N GLN A 98 -13.77 8.73 -8.41
CA GLN A 98 -14.24 8.99 -9.77
C GLN A 98 -13.13 9.15 -10.82
N HIS A 99 -12.04 9.84 -10.51
CA HIS A 99 -11.00 10.16 -11.49
C HIS A 99 -9.77 9.29 -11.32
N ARG A 100 -9.20 9.24 -10.12
CA ARG A 100 -8.05 8.40 -9.80
C ARG A 100 -8.37 7.48 -8.64
N ASN A 101 -8.24 6.17 -8.86
CA ASN A 101 -8.52 5.19 -7.82
C ASN A 101 -7.43 5.14 -6.75
N GLY A 102 -7.77 4.58 -5.59
CA GLY A 102 -6.87 4.52 -4.44
C GLY A 102 -5.66 3.63 -4.66
N THR A 103 -5.74 2.56 -5.46
CA THR A 103 -4.58 1.69 -5.71
C THR A 103 -3.51 2.38 -6.56
N ASP A 104 -3.90 3.20 -7.53
CA ASP A 104 -2.95 3.98 -8.32
C ASP A 104 -2.33 5.10 -7.47
N ALA A 105 -3.14 5.73 -6.62
CA ALA A 105 -2.67 6.71 -5.65
C ALA A 105 -1.69 6.12 -4.62
N LEU A 106 -1.96 4.89 -4.15
CA LEU A 106 -1.04 4.14 -3.28
C LEU A 106 0.33 3.95 -3.94
N SER A 107 0.35 3.55 -5.22
CA SER A 107 1.60 3.35 -5.96
C SER A 107 2.45 4.62 -5.98
N ASP A 108 1.85 5.78 -6.29
CA ASP A 108 2.56 7.07 -6.31
C ASP A 108 3.11 7.47 -4.93
N VAL A 109 2.32 7.21 -3.88
CA VAL A 109 2.74 7.52 -2.51
C VAL A 109 3.91 6.63 -2.11
N LEU A 110 3.85 5.31 -2.35
CA LEU A 110 4.89 4.36 -1.97
C LEU A 110 6.17 4.51 -2.79
N GLU A 111 6.09 4.97 -4.04
CA GLU A 111 7.28 5.28 -4.86
C GLU A 111 8.13 6.38 -4.19
N GLN A 112 7.51 7.39 -3.60
CA GLN A 112 8.21 8.48 -2.93
C GLN A 112 8.40 8.26 -1.42
N PHE A 113 7.51 7.50 -0.80
CA PHE A 113 7.50 7.21 0.64
C PHE A 113 7.28 5.72 0.89
N PRO A 114 8.32 4.88 0.74
CA PRO A 114 8.20 3.41 0.87
C PRO A 114 7.68 2.95 2.24
N ASP A 115 7.88 3.76 3.28
CA ASP A 115 7.43 3.46 4.65
C ASP A 115 6.02 3.99 4.95
N ALA A 116 5.32 4.56 3.96
CA ALA A 116 3.98 5.10 4.15
C ALA A 116 3.01 4.02 4.62
N ARG A 117 2.21 4.34 5.63
CA ARG A 117 1.16 3.47 6.12
C ARG A 117 -0.15 3.87 5.48
N VAL A 118 -0.63 3.03 4.58
CA VAL A 118 -1.91 3.25 3.88
C VAL A 118 -2.89 2.18 4.31
N LEU A 119 -4.04 2.61 4.80
CA LEU A 119 -5.18 1.78 5.17
C LEU A 119 -6.34 2.10 4.22
N PHE A 120 -6.79 1.09 3.49
CA PHE A 120 -7.96 1.24 2.65
C PHE A 120 -9.26 1.07 3.41
N LEU A 121 -10.21 1.93 3.10
CA LEU A 121 -11.57 1.91 3.62
C LEU A 121 -12.54 1.90 2.44
N THR A 122 -13.29 0.82 2.24
CA THR A 122 -14.13 0.65 1.05
C THR A 122 -15.52 0.11 1.39
N THR A 123 -16.47 0.35 0.50
CA THR A 123 -17.83 -0.19 0.62
C THR A 123 -17.99 -1.58 0.00
N PHE A 124 -17.07 -1.99 -0.88
CA PHE A 124 -17.19 -3.22 -1.65
C PHE A 124 -15.92 -4.06 -1.56
N VAL A 125 -16.11 -5.38 -1.50
CA VAL A 125 -15.06 -6.39 -1.54
C VAL A 125 -14.88 -6.84 -2.98
N ASP A 126 -13.89 -6.26 -3.67
CA ASP A 126 -13.55 -6.58 -5.05
C ASP A 126 -12.17 -7.23 -5.08
N ASP A 127 -12.10 -8.45 -5.61
CA ASP A 127 -10.91 -9.30 -5.55
C ASP A 127 -9.71 -8.68 -6.29
N GLU A 128 -9.95 -7.97 -7.40
CA GLU A 128 -8.89 -7.31 -8.17
C GLU A 128 -8.24 -6.17 -7.35
N TYR A 129 -9.05 -5.32 -6.70
CA TYR A 129 -8.54 -4.23 -5.88
C TYR A 129 -7.86 -4.72 -4.61
N ILE A 130 -8.38 -5.79 -3.99
CA ILE A 130 -7.76 -6.42 -2.82
C ILE A 130 -6.36 -6.91 -3.19
N THR A 131 -6.26 -7.71 -4.25
CA THR A 131 -5.01 -8.28 -4.73
C THR A 131 -4.00 -7.17 -5.02
N LYS A 132 -4.39 -6.16 -5.79
CA LYS A 132 -3.52 -5.03 -6.13
C LYS A 132 -3.06 -4.25 -4.89
N ALA A 133 -3.96 -3.98 -3.94
CA ALA A 133 -3.63 -3.28 -2.69
C ALA A 133 -2.61 -4.06 -1.84
N LEU A 134 -2.78 -5.38 -1.75
CA LEU A 134 -1.86 -6.27 -1.03
C LEU A 134 -0.48 -6.31 -1.69
N GLN A 135 -0.42 -6.50 -3.01
CA GLN A 135 0.83 -6.52 -3.79
C GLN A 135 1.61 -5.22 -3.66
N LEU A 136 0.94 -4.09 -3.66
CA LEU A 136 1.56 -2.79 -3.46
C LEU A 136 2.03 -2.55 -2.01
N GLY A 137 1.59 -3.36 -1.04
CA GLY A 137 2.03 -3.25 0.35
C GLY A 137 1.17 -2.34 1.23
N ALA A 138 -0.12 -2.19 0.90
CA ALA A 138 -1.09 -1.55 1.80
C ALA A 138 -1.04 -2.20 3.19
N LYS A 139 -1.12 -1.40 4.24
CA LYS A 139 -1.04 -1.87 5.63
C LYS A 139 -2.36 -2.38 6.17
N GLY A 140 -3.44 -2.18 5.44
CA GLY A 140 -4.73 -2.74 5.78
C GLY A 140 -5.81 -2.44 4.76
N TYR A 141 -6.91 -3.16 4.95
CA TYR A 141 -8.09 -3.10 4.11
C TYR A 141 -9.32 -3.43 4.94
N ILE A 142 -10.24 -2.49 5.11
CA ILE A 142 -11.46 -2.62 5.93
C ILE A 142 -12.68 -2.17 5.15
N ILE A 143 -13.84 -2.69 5.56
CA ILE A 143 -15.13 -2.33 4.96
C ILE A 143 -15.74 -1.14 5.71
N LYS A 144 -16.22 -0.14 4.97
CA LYS A 144 -16.79 1.11 5.52
C LYS A 144 -18.00 0.89 6.43
N GLN A 145 -18.78 -0.19 6.24
CA GLN A 145 -19.96 -0.45 7.05
C GLN A 145 -19.64 -0.82 8.51
N ASP A 146 -18.43 -1.25 8.80
CA ASP A 146 -17.99 -1.65 10.13
C ASP A 146 -17.25 -0.51 10.83
N TYR A 147 -17.97 0.56 11.18
CA TYR A 147 -17.37 1.76 11.81
C TYR A 147 -16.69 1.46 13.15
N GLU A 148 -17.12 0.42 13.86
CA GLU A 148 -16.55 0.06 15.16
C GLU A 148 -15.13 -0.50 15.03
N THR A 149 -14.79 -1.07 13.88
CA THR A 149 -13.44 -1.65 13.62
C THR A 149 -12.42 -0.62 13.15
N ILE A 150 -12.83 0.57 12.68
CA ILE A 150 -11.92 1.54 12.07
C ILE A 150 -10.86 2.03 13.08
N ILE A 151 -11.27 2.47 14.27
CA ILE A 151 -10.33 2.97 15.30
C ILE A 151 -9.38 1.86 15.80
N PRO A 152 -9.86 0.64 16.15
CA PRO A 152 -8.98 -0.48 16.43
C PRO A 152 -7.97 -0.78 15.32
N ALA A 153 -8.39 -0.77 14.06
CA ALA A 153 -7.53 -1.02 12.91
C ALA A 153 -6.47 0.09 12.74
N LEU A 154 -6.84 1.35 12.88
CA LEU A 154 -5.88 2.46 12.87
C LEU A 154 -4.82 2.30 13.96
N ASN A 155 -5.21 1.94 15.18
CA ASN A 155 -4.29 1.70 16.28
C ASN A 155 -3.33 0.52 15.99
N ALA A 156 -3.83 -0.55 15.39
CA ALA A 156 -3.01 -1.70 14.99
C ALA A 156 -2.00 -1.33 13.90
N VAL A 157 -2.43 -0.60 12.85
CA VAL A 157 -1.55 -0.11 11.79
C VAL A 157 -0.54 0.90 12.33
N TYR A 158 -0.95 1.77 13.24
CA TYR A 158 -0.03 2.71 13.90
C TYR A 158 1.04 1.98 14.71
N SER A 159 0.69 0.85 15.32
CA SER A 159 1.62 -0.04 16.04
C SER A 159 2.49 -0.90 15.12
N GLY A 160 2.33 -0.81 13.79
CA GLY A 160 3.12 -1.55 12.80
C GLY A 160 2.53 -2.90 12.39
N GLN A 161 1.28 -3.20 12.75
CA GLN A 161 0.58 -4.41 12.31
C GLN A 161 -0.13 -4.18 10.97
N ASN A 162 -0.32 -5.25 10.19
CA ASN A 162 -1.22 -5.21 9.04
C ASN A 162 -2.63 -5.66 9.49
N VAL A 163 -3.67 -5.03 8.93
CA VAL A 163 -5.06 -5.29 9.32
C VAL A 163 -5.93 -5.56 8.10
N TYR A 164 -6.58 -6.71 8.09
CA TYR A 164 -7.51 -7.09 7.02
C TYR A 164 -8.82 -7.55 7.65
N GLY A 165 -9.94 -7.04 7.15
CA GLY A 165 -11.27 -7.46 7.59
C GLY A 165 -11.51 -8.96 7.38
N SER A 166 -12.47 -9.55 8.11
CA SER A 166 -12.80 -10.99 8.03
C SER A 166 -13.10 -11.43 6.61
N GLU A 167 -13.86 -10.63 5.86
CA GLU A 167 -14.24 -10.90 4.47
C GLU A 167 -13.03 -10.96 3.53
N ILE A 168 -11.99 -10.16 3.83
CA ILE A 168 -10.74 -10.17 3.09
C ILE A 168 -9.93 -11.42 3.44
N MET A 169 -9.88 -11.76 4.73
CA MET A 169 -9.16 -12.94 5.22
C MET A 169 -9.72 -14.25 4.66
N GLU A 170 -11.03 -14.35 4.46
CA GLU A 170 -11.68 -15.50 3.84
C GLU A 170 -11.28 -15.67 2.36
N LYS A 171 -11.05 -14.57 1.66
CA LYS A 171 -10.65 -14.56 0.24
C LYS A 171 -9.14 -14.72 0.05
N LEU A 172 -8.32 -14.35 1.02
CA LEU A 172 -6.84 -14.40 0.94
C LEU A 172 -6.29 -15.73 0.42
N PRO A 173 -6.74 -16.92 0.86
CA PRO A 173 -6.21 -18.18 0.36
C PRO A 173 -6.42 -18.37 -1.15
N GLY A 174 -7.57 -17.94 -1.67
CA GLY A 174 -7.85 -17.97 -3.11
C GLY A 174 -7.04 -16.96 -3.91
N LEU A 175 -6.86 -15.76 -3.35
CA LEU A 175 -6.08 -14.69 -3.97
C LEU A 175 -4.57 -15.01 -3.95
N MET A 176 -4.06 -15.59 -2.87
CA MET A 176 -2.66 -16.04 -2.77
C MET A 176 -2.35 -17.24 -3.69
N GLN A 177 -3.34 -18.09 -3.97
CA GLN A 177 -3.20 -19.13 -4.98
C GLN A 177 -3.17 -18.56 -6.40
N GLN A 178 -3.79 -17.41 -6.65
CA GLN A 178 -3.63 -16.67 -7.91
C GLN A 178 -2.28 -15.96 -8.01
N GLU A 179 -1.66 -15.56 -6.89
CA GLU A 179 -0.33 -14.93 -6.86
C GLU A 179 0.84 -15.90 -7.10
N ALA A 180 0.63 -17.19 -6.87
CA ALA A 180 1.53 -18.23 -7.39
C ALA A 180 1.44 -18.35 -8.92
N SER A 181 0.65 -17.50 -9.57
CA SER A 181 0.50 -17.48 -11.01
C SER A 181 1.60 -16.62 -11.65
N PHE A 182 2.33 -17.25 -12.53
CA PHE A 182 3.26 -16.72 -13.52
C PHE A 182 2.98 -15.24 -13.87
N ASN A 183 3.96 -14.37 -13.70
CA ASN A 183 3.81 -12.93 -13.96
C ASN A 183 3.68 -12.65 -15.47
N CYS A 184 2.45 -12.77 -15.98
CA CYS A 184 2.12 -12.57 -17.39
C CYS A 184 2.56 -11.20 -17.91
N SER A 185 2.46 -10.14 -17.08
CA SER A 185 2.79 -8.77 -17.49
C SER A 185 4.31 -8.56 -17.69
N ALA A 186 5.14 -9.24 -16.92
CA ALA A 186 6.60 -9.15 -17.05
C ALA A 186 7.12 -9.80 -18.37
N HIS A 187 6.32 -10.68 -18.99
CA HIS A 187 6.68 -11.42 -20.18
C HIS A 187 5.81 -11.12 -21.41
N ASP A 188 4.99 -10.07 -21.34
CA ASP A 188 4.03 -9.70 -22.41
C ASP A 188 3.11 -10.88 -22.81
N ILE A 189 2.69 -11.67 -21.81
CA ILE A 189 1.80 -12.83 -21.98
C ILE A 189 0.35 -12.38 -21.74
N SER A 190 -0.49 -12.54 -22.76
CA SER A 190 -1.92 -12.27 -22.64
C SER A 190 -2.62 -13.33 -21.78
N GLN A 191 -3.81 -12.99 -21.26
CA GLN A 191 -4.64 -13.93 -20.48
C GLN A 191 -4.90 -15.25 -21.24
N LYS A 192 -5.12 -15.17 -22.56
CA LYS A 192 -5.35 -16.36 -23.39
C LYS A 192 -4.10 -17.22 -23.56
N GLU A 193 -2.94 -16.60 -23.69
CA GLU A 193 -1.67 -17.30 -23.73
C GLU A 193 -1.37 -17.97 -22.38
N TYR A 194 -1.66 -17.29 -21.26
CA TYR A 194 -1.50 -17.87 -19.93
C TYR A 194 -2.39 -19.11 -19.71
N GLU A 195 -3.64 -19.06 -20.15
CA GLU A 195 -4.55 -20.21 -20.10
C GLU A 195 -3.99 -21.41 -20.86
N ILE A 196 -3.39 -21.16 -22.03
CA ILE A 196 -2.73 -22.21 -22.81
C ILE A 196 -1.46 -22.74 -22.11
N ILE A 197 -0.65 -21.88 -21.52
CA ILE A 197 0.54 -22.26 -20.74
C ILE A 197 0.15 -23.20 -19.60
N THR A 198 -0.89 -22.85 -18.85
CA THR A 198 -1.39 -23.65 -17.72
C THR A 198 -1.81 -25.06 -18.17
N LEU A 199 -2.54 -25.18 -19.29
CA LEU A 199 -2.96 -26.44 -19.82
C LEU A 199 -1.78 -27.29 -20.37
N VAL A 200 -0.77 -26.62 -20.92
CA VAL A 200 0.49 -27.28 -21.31
C VAL A 200 1.22 -27.83 -20.08
N ALA A 201 1.30 -27.07 -19.00
CA ALA A 201 1.93 -27.49 -17.75
C ALA A 201 1.20 -28.69 -17.11
N GLN A 202 -0.12 -28.75 -17.27
CA GLN A 202 -0.92 -29.95 -16.91
C GLN A 202 -0.72 -31.17 -17.80
N GLY A 203 0.09 -31.05 -18.86
CA GLY A 203 0.42 -32.15 -19.74
C GLY A 203 -0.56 -32.40 -20.89
N LEU A 204 -1.55 -31.54 -21.13
CA LEU A 204 -2.54 -31.72 -22.19
C LEU A 204 -1.91 -31.56 -23.58
N SER A 205 -2.31 -32.40 -24.55
CA SER A 205 -1.93 -32.28 -25.96
C SER A 205 -2.61 -31.08 -26.64
N ASN A 206 -2.10 -30.63 -27.79
CA ASN A 206 -2.72 -29.54 -28.54
C ASN A 206 -4.18 -29.82 -28.90
N LYS A 207 -4.52 -31.09 -29.17
CA LYS A 207 -5.88 -31.51 -29.45
C LYS A 207 -6.81 -31.39 -28.25
N GLU A 208 -6.34 -31.74 -27.05
CA GLU A 208 -7.10 -31.62 -25.80
C GLU A 208 -7.29 -30.16 -25.43
N ILE A 209 -6.22 -29.33 -25.53
CA ILE A 209 -6.28 -27.89 -25.30
C ILE A 209 -7.28 -27.25 -26.29
N ALA A 210 -7.20 -27.60 -27.56
CA ALA A 210 -8.11 -27.09 -28.57
C ALA A 210 -9.58 -27.42 -28.25
N ALA A 211 -9.84 -28.65 -27.82
CA ALA A 211 -11.19 -29.08 -27.41
C ALA A 211 -11.69 -28.31 -26.19
N GLN A 212 -10.84 -28.12 -25.19
CA GLN A 212 -11.19 -27.40 -23.94
C GLN A 212 -11.43 -25.90 -24.15
N LEU A 213 -10.65 -25.27 -25.03
CA LEU A 213 -10.74 -23.84 -25.30
C LEU A 213 -11.66 -23.47 -26.48
N PHE A 214 -12.33 -24.48 -27.09
CA PHE A 214 -13.16 -24.31 -28.27
C PHE A 214 -12.43 -23.64 -29.45
N LEU A 215 -11.16 -24.04 -29.67
CA LEU A 215 -10.28 -23.55 -30.73
C LEU A 215 -9.88 -24.67 -31.68
N SER A 216 -9.28 -24.32 -32.83
CA SER A 216 -8.65 -25.33 -33.70
C SER A 216 -7.27 -25.73 -33.16
N GLU A 217 -6.84 -26.95 -33.44
CA GLU A 217 -5.49 -27.41 -33.09
C GLU A 217 -4.39 -26.56 -33.75
N GLY A 218 -4.65 -26.06 -34.98
CA GLY A 218 -3.77 -25.12 -35.67
C GLY A 218 -3.64 -23.77 -34.92
N THR A 219 -4.75 -23.29 -34.36
CA THR A 219 -4.76 -22.07 -33.55
C THR A 219 -3.90 -22.25 -32.28
N ILE A 220 -4.03 -23.38 -31.57
CA ILE A 220 -3.20 -23.68 -30.41
C ILE A 220 -1.72 -23.76 -30.77
N ARG A 221 -1.38 -24.35 -31.93
CA ARG A 221 0.01 -24.40 -32.39
C ARG A 221 0.59 -23.02 -32.64
N ASN A 222 -0.19 -22.10 -33.22
CA ASN A 222 0.24 -20.72 -33.43
C ASN A 222 0.46 -19.97 -32.11
N TYR A 223 -0.45 -20.11 -31.15
CA TYR A 223 -0.27 -19.56 -29.82
C TYR A 223 1.01 -20.06 -29.14
N LEU A 224 1.22 -21.40 -29.16
CA LEU A 224 2.42 -21.99 -28.56
C LEU A 224 3.72 -21.47 -29.20
N SER A 225 3.75 -21.32 -30.53
CA SER A 225 4.91 -20.74 -31.20
C SER A 225 5.20 -19.29 -30.72
N GLY A 226 4.16 -18.46 -30.63
CA GLY A 226 4.32 -17.08 -30.12
C GLY A 226 4.73 -17.03 -28.65
N ILE A 227 4.16 -17.90 -27.81
CA ILE A 227 4.52 -18.01 -26.39
C ILE A 227 5.99 -18.41 -26.22
N LEU A 228 6.44 -19.43 -26.94
CA LEU A 228 7.83 -19.89 -26.89
C LEU A 228 8.81 -18.81 -27.35
N GLU A 229 8.45 -18.04 -28.37
CA GLU A 229 9.24 -16.89 -28.84
C GLU A 229 9.33 -15.78 -27.78
N LYS A 230 8.19 -15.37 -27.20
CA LYS A 230 8.14 -14.34 -26.14
C LYS A 230 8.96 -14.71 -24.93
N LEU A 231 8.90 -15.98 -24.51
CA LEU A 231 9.63 -16.50 -23.34
C LEU A 231 11.04 -16.97 -23.65
N GLN A 232 11.48 -16.91 -24.92
CA GLN A 232 12.79 -17.40 -25.40
C GLN A 232 13.04 -18.88 -25.06
N LEU A 233 12.00 -19.69 -25.08
CA LEU A 233 12.03 -21.12 -24.80
C LEU A 233 12.07 -21.93 -26.10
N ARG A 234 12.71 -23.12 -26.06
CA ARG A 234 12.95 -23.95 -27.26
C ARG A 234 11.78 -24.87 -27.57
N ASP A 235 11.08 -25.34 -26.55
CA ASP A 235 10.08 -26.36 -26.71
C ASP A 235 9.05 -26.36 -25.58
N ARG A 236 7.99 -27.18 -25.80
CA ARG A 236 6.88 -27.35 -24.89
C ARG A 236 7.30 -27.85 -23.49
N THR A 237 8.33 -28.67 -23.41
CA THR A 237 8.81 -29.22 -22.14
C THR A 237 9.44 -28.10 -21.30
N GLN A 238 10.25 -27.25 -21.95
CA GLN A 238 10.79 -26.08 -21.30
C GLN A 238 9.70 -25.10 -20.84
N LEU A 239 8.62 -24.96 -21.59
CA LEU A 239 7.48 -24.14 -21.21
C LEU A 239 6.80 -24.67 -19.92
N ALA A 240 6.59 -25.99 -19.84
CA ALA A 240 6.01 -26.60 -18.64
C ALA A 240 6.94 -26.42 -17.41
N VAL A 241 8.24 -26.67 -17.57
CA VAL A 241 9.24 -26.48 -16.51
C VAL A 241 9.29 -25.03 -16.07
N PHE A 242 9.31 -24.10 -17.03
CA PHE A 242 9.31 -22.66 -16.77
C PHE A 242 8.08 -22.23 -15.97
N PHE A 243 6.89 -22.74 -16.31
CA PHE A 243 5.66 -22.47 -15.56
C PHE A 243 5.81 -22.89 -14.09
N TYR A 244 6.25 -24.12 -13.80
CA TYR A 244 6.40 -24.62 -12.43
C TYR A 244 7.53 -23.94 -11.63
N GLN A 245 8.49 -23.30 -12.29
CA GLN A 245 9.55 -22.56 -11.61
C GLN A 245 9.12 -21.13 -11.23
N HIS A 246 8.06 -20.61 -11.86
CA HIS A 246 7.59 -19.24 -11.69
C HIS A 246 6.12 -19.16 -11.21
N SER A 247 5.52 -20.31 -10.83
CA SER A 247 4.17 -20.43 -10.26
C SER A 247 4.20 -20.48 -8.75
#